data_fc10ff12e813060368c6f44ebacee09a
#
_entry.id   fc10ff12e813060368c6f44ebacee09a
#
_cell.length_a   1.000
_cell.length_b   1.000
_cell.length_c   1.000
_cell.angle_alpha   90.00
_cell.angle_beta   90.00
_cell.angle_gamma   90.00
#
_symmetry.space_group_name_H-M   'P 1'
#
loop_
_entity.id
_entity.type
_entity.pdbx_description
1 polymer ?
#
loop_
_entity_poly.entity_id
_entity_poly.type
_entity_poly.pdbx_seq_one_letter_code
_entity_poly.pdbx_strand_id
1 'polypeptide(L)'
;MIRPATESDVPEILSIYAPYVENTTVSFEYDVPCQKTFLQRFSDITAQFPWLVWEEEGRILGYAYASPPYSRAAFSWCAEPSIYLRPEAKGRGIGSMLYTVLESILDRQGYQVLYALITAENAESIGFHKKMGYKLQADFPDCGFKFGRWLGLVWMEKRLKIVHSPSALPSPWQFVVQDVETFRHILDSLSLP
;
A
#
# COMPACT_ATOMS: atom_id res chain seq x y z
N MET A 1 3.57 12.49 -11.77
CA MET A 1 4.02 11.17 -12.31
C MET A 1 4.18 10.16 -11.18
N ILE A 2 4.15 8.85 -11.49
CA ILE A 2 4.47 7.79 -10.53
C ILE A 2 5.97 7.46 -10.62
N ARG A 3 6.61 7.29 -9.46
CA ARG A 3 7.99 6.77 -9.37
C ARG A 3 8.21 5.98 -8.08
N PRO A 4 9.24 5.14 -7.99
CA PRO A 4 9.70 4.59 -6.72
C PRO A 4 10.07 5.71 -5.75
N ALA A 5 9.78 5.49 -4.48
CA ALA A 5 10.20 6.38 -3.40
C ALA A 5 11.66 6.15 -3.04
N THR A 6 12.30 7.18 -2.53
CA THR A 6 13.67 7.17 -2.00
C THR A 6 13.68 7.60 -0.53
N GLU A 7 14.78 7.39 0.17
CA GLU A 7 14.92 7.84 1.57
C GLU A 7 14.73 9.37 1.72
N SER A 8 15.09 10.16 0.70
CA SER A 8 14.89 11.61 0.70
C SER A 8 13.42 12.03 0.68
N ASP A 9 12.52 11.15 0.25
CA ASP A 9 11.07 11.40 0.24
C ASP A 9 10.41 11.18 1.60
N VAL A 10 11.09 10.49 2.52
CA VAL A 10 10.53 10.07 3.81
C VAL A 10 9.93 11.23 4.63
N PRO A 11 10.56 12.42 4.74
CA PRO A 11 9.94 13.53 5.45
C PRO A 11 8.60 13.96 4.86
N GLU A 12 8.49 13.99 3.53
CA GLU A 12 7.27 14.39 2.85
C GLU A 12 6.20 13.30 2.92
N ILE A 13 6.57 12.02 2.76
CA ILE A 13 5.69 10.87 2.96
C ILE A 13 5.11 10.87 4.37
N LEU A 14 5.95 11.10 5.40
CA LEU A 14 5.51 11.20 6.78
C LEU A 14 4.52 12.36 6.98
N SER A 15 4.73 13.50 6.31
CA SER A 15 3.81 14.64 6.36
C SER A 15 2.42 14.33 5.79
N ILE A 16 2.33 13.38 4.85
CA ILE A 16 1.06 12.87 4.33
C ILE A 16 0.40 11.93 5.33
N TYR A 17 1.20 11.09 6.02
CA TYR A 17 0.70 10.09 6.96
C TYR A 17 0.22 10.70 8.29
N ALA A 18 0.93 11.69 8.81
CA ALA A 18 0.67 12.26 10.13
C ALA A 18 -0.79 12.66 10.37
N PRO A 19 -1.48 13.39 9.46
CA PRO A 19 -2.89 13.74 9.66
C PRO A 19 -3.82 12.53 9.76
N TYR A 20 -3.49 11.39 9.12
CA TYR A 20 -4.28 10.18 9.23
C TYR A 20 -4.16 9.53 10.61
N VAL A 21 -2.99 9.64 11.23
CA VAL A 21 -2.77 9.17 12.61
C VAL A 21 -3.46 10.10 13.61
N GLU A 22 -3.24 11.40 13.50
CA GLU A 22 -3.69 12.38 14.50
C GLU A 22 -5.19 12.64 14.48
N ASN A 23 -5.81 12.63 13.28
CA ASN A 23 -7.15 13.16 13.10
C ASN A 23 -8.18 12.15 12.61
N THR A 24 -7.77 10.90 12.34
CA THR A 24 -8.67 9.90 11.75
C THR A 24 -8.50 8.51 12.39
N THR A 25 -9.47 7.66 12.10
CA THR A 25 -9.44 6.24 12.44
C THR A 25 -8.86 5.37 11.31
N VAL A 26 -8.37 5.96 10.25
CA VAL A 26 -7.76 5.24 9.11
C VAL A 26 -6.51 4.49 9.54
N SER A 27 -5.69 5.10 10.38
CA SER A 27 -4.56 4.44 11.04
C SER A 27 -4.93 4.11 12.49
N PHE A 28 -4.57 2.90 12.94
CA PHE A 28 -4.72 2.49 14.34
C PHE A 28 -3.51 2.88 15.21
N GLU A 29 -2.51 3.55 14.65
CA GLU A 29 -1.44 4.16 15.46
C GLU A 29 -2.00 5.31 16.29
N TYR A 30 -1.55 5.43 17.55
CA TYR A 30 -1.92 6.53 18.46
C TYR A 30 -1.09 7.77 18.20
N ASP A 31 0.21 7.57 17.98
CA ASP A 31 1.20 8.64 17.83
C ASP A 31 1.84 8.59 16.46
N VAL A 32 2.12 9.76 15.91
CA VAL A 32 2.90 9.87 14.67
C VAL A 32 4.33 9.40 14.96
N PRO A 33 4.86 8.40 14.22
CA PRO A 33 6.23 7.97 14.42
C PRO A 33 7.21 9.11 14.13
N CYS A 34 8.29 9.22 14.90
CA CYS A 34 9.34 10.19 14.58
C CYS A 34 10.01 9.80 13.24
N GLN A 35 10.63 10.80 12.59
CA GLN A 35 11.26 10.60 11.27
C GLN A 35 12.27 9.44 11.26
N LYS A 36 13.06 9.25 12.31
CA LYS A 36 14.02 8.16 12.42
C LYS A 36 13.32 6.78 12.41
N THR A 37 12.24 6.63 13.18
CA THR A 37 11.47 5.39 13.23
C THR A 37 10.77 5.11 11.90
N PHE A 38 10.26 6.17 11.26
CA PHE A 38 9.59 6.02 9.96
C PHE A 38 10.59 5.70 8.83
N LEU A 39 11.79 6.29 8.85
CA LEU A 39 12.88 5.95 7.93
C LEU A 39 13.31 4.48 8.08
N GLN A 40 13.42 3.98 9.32
CA GLN A 40 13.71 2.57 9.53
C GLN A 40 12.60 1.67 8.96
N ARG A 41 11.33 2.00 9.21
CA ARG A 41 10.17 1.30 8.62
C ARG A 41 10.25 1.30 7.09
N PHE A 42 10.55 2.45 6.50
CA PHE A 42 10.73 2.59 5.04
C PHE A 42 11.83 1.66 4.53
N SER A 43 13.01 1.68 5.16
CA SER A 43 14.14 0.84 4.79
C SER A 43 13.81 -0.66 4.91
N ASP A 44 13.20 -1.07 6.02
CA ASP A 44 12.82 -2.47 6.26
C ASP A 44 11.82 -2.97 5.20
N ILE A 45 10.83 -2.15 4.87
CA ILE A 45 9.80 -2.49 3.87
C ILE A 45 10.41 -2.52 2.47
N THR A 46 11.20 -1.51 2.10
CA THR A 46 11.75 -1.40 0.75
C THR A 46 12.86 -2.41 0.46
N ALA A 47 13.35 -3.15 1.45
CA ALA A 47 14.20 -4.31 1.22
C ALA A 47 13.49 -5.41 0.39
N GLN A 48 12.17 -5.55 0.51
CA GLN A 48 11.37 -6.59 -0.17
C GLN A 48 10.26 -6.03 -1.06
N PHE A 49 9.56 -4.98 -0.60
CA PHE A 49 8.34 -4.47 -1.22
C PHE A 49 8.54 -3.12 -1.90
N PRO A 50 7.82 -2.84 -3.00
CA PRO A 50 7.85 -1.53 -3.63
C PRO A 50 7.16 -0.49 -2.75
N TRP A 51 7.71 0.73 -2.78
CA TRP A 51 7.09 1.93 -2.22
C TRP A 51 7.05 2.99 -3.33
N LEU A 52 5.86 3.40 -3.74
CA LEU A 52 5.61 4.29 -4.87
C LEU A 52 5.06 5.62 -4.39
N VAL A 53 5.49 6.70 -5.03
CA VAL A 53 4.95 8.04 -4.82
C VAL A 53 4.33 8.57 -6.10
N TRP A 54 3.31 9.42 -5.94
CA TRP A 54 2.80 10.28 -6.99
C TRP A 54 3.33 11.69 -6.77
N GLU A 55 4.14 12.16 -7.72
CA GLU A 55 4.75 13.48 -7.68
C GLU A 55 4.21 14.39 -8.78
N GLU A 56 3.91 15.64 -8.42
CA GLU A 56 3.58 16.73 -9.34
C GLU A 56 4.35 17.97 -8.92
N GLU A 57 5.04 18.60 -9.88
CA GLU A 57 5.79 19.84 -9.67
C GLU A 57 6.75 19.79 -8.47
N GLY A 58 7.41 18.65 -8.28
CA GLY A 58 8.35 18.45 -7.17
C GLY A 58 7.68 18.21 -5.81
N ARG A 59 6.35 18.01 -5.76
CA ARG A 59 5.59 17.77 -4.54
C ARG A 59 4.95 16.39 -4.58
N ILE A 60 5.05 15.63 -3.49
CA ILE A 60 4.40 14.34 -3.35
C ILE A 60 2.95 14.55 -2.91
N LEU A 61 2.01 14.08 -3.74
CA LEU A 61 0.57 14.18 -3.48
C LEU A 61 -0.02 12.91 -2.87
N GLY A 62 0.72 11.81 -2.90
CA GLY A 62 0.30 10.56 -2.30
C GLY A 62 1.31 9.46 -2.52
N TYR A 63 1.12 8.36 -1.83
CA TYR A 63 1.98 7.20 -1.94
C TYR A 63 1.20 5.90 -1.71
N ALA A 64 1.73 4.81 -2.27
CA ALA A 64 1.28 3.46 -1.99
C ALA A 64 2.47 2.53 -1.81
N TYR A 65 2.36 1.57 -0.91
CA TYR A 65 3.37 0.56 -0.66
C TYR A 65 2.71 -0.77 -0.30
N ALA A 66 3.50 -1.82 -0.20
CA ALA A 66 3.03 -3.07 0.38
C ALA A 66 3.93 -3.50 1.55
N SER A 67 3.40 -4.34 2.41
CA SER A 67 4.11 -4.92 3.54
C SER A 67 3.66 -6.37 3.77
N PRO A 68 4.38 -7.17 4.58
CA PRO A 68 3.92 -8.51 4.92
C PRO A 68 2.72 -8.41 5.88
N PRO A 69 1.58 -9.08 5.58
CA PRO A 69 0.42 -9.07 6.49
C PRO A 69 0.69 -9.91 7.76
N TYR A 70 1.64 -10.83 7.69
CA TYR A 70 2.02 -11.75 8.76
C TYR A 70 3.50 -12.09 8.72
N SER A 71 4.09 -12.39 9.88
CA SER A 71 5.51 -12.73 10.03
C SER A 71 5.84 -14.20 9.76
N ARG A 72 4.85 -15.10 9.68
CA ARG A 72 5.09 -16.54 9.51
C ARG A 72 5.33 -16.89 8.04
N ALA A 73 6.33 -17.74 7.77
CA ALA A 73 6.79 -18.09 6.42
C ALA A 73 5.70 -18.65 5.49
N ALA A 74 4.68 -19.34 6.02
CA ALA A 74 3.57 -19.85 5.20
C ALA A 74 2.75 -18.73 4.52
N PHE A 75 2.85 -17.48 4.98
CA PHE A 75 2.21 -16.31 4.39
C PHE A 75 3.09 -15.53 3.42
N SER A 76 4.27 -16.05 3.04
CA SER A 76 5.23 -15.33 2.18
C SER A 76 4.69 -14.94 0.81
N TRP A 77 3.61 -15.55 0.33
CA TRP A 77 2.96 -15.19 -0.94
C TRP A 77 1.81 -14.19 -0.78
N CYS A 78 1.63 -13.66 0.41
CA CYS A 78 0.64 -12.63 0.70
C CYS A 78 1.30 -11.28 0.88
N ALA A 79 0.63 -10.21 0.45
CA ALA A 79 1.06 -8.83 0.71
C ALA A 79 -0.13 -7.98 1.17
N GLU A 80 0.16 -6.93 1.91
CA GLU A 80 -0.81 -5.94 2.40
C GLU A 80 -0.50 -4.57 1.78
N PRO A 81 -1.19 -4.18 0.69
CA PRO A 81 -1.07 -2.85 0.12
C PRO A 81 -1.72 -1.79 1.00
N SER A 82 -1.06 -0.65 1.11
CA SER A 82 -1.54 0.55 1.80
C SER A 82 -1.43 1.77 0.88
N ILE A 83 -2.34 2.74 1.05
CA ILE A 83 -2.35 3.98 0.29
C ILE A 83 -2.76 5.16 1.15
N TYR A 84 -2.06 6.28 0.97
CA TYR A 84 -2.36 7.56 1.61
C TYR A 84 -2.22 8.68 0.59
N LEU A 85 -3.19 9.58 0.55
CA LEU A 85 -3.25 10.70 -0.38
C LEU A 85 -3.44 12.01 0.38
N ARG A 86 -2.85 13.10 -0.11
CA ARG A 86 -3.25 14.43 0.33
C ARG A 86 -4.71 14.69 -0.03
N PRO A 87 -5.46 15.51 0.73
CA PRO A 87 -6.87 15.80 0.44
C PRO A 87 -7.12 16.26 -1.01
N GLU A 88 -6.26 17.12 -1.53
CA GLU A 88 -6.34 17.68 -2.89
C GLU A 88 -6.04 16.66 -4.00
N ALA A 89 -5.48 15.52 -3.66
CA ALA A 89 -5.19 14.43 -4.60
C ALA A 89 -6.37 13.45 -4.75
N LYS A 90 -7.34 13.51 -3.83
CA LYS A 90 -8.50 12.62 -3.85
C LYS A 90 -9.43 12.92 -5.03
N GLY A 91 -10.12 11.89 -5.53
CA GLY A 91 -11.05 12.02 -6.65
C GLY A 91 -10.42 12.20 -8.03
N ARG A 92 -9.08 12.31 -8.13
CA ARG A 92 -8.32 12.56 -9.37
C ARG A 92 -7.83 11.27 -10.07
N GLY A 93 -8.21 10.09 -9.58
CA GLY A 93 -7.73 8.82 -10.12
C GLY A 93 -6.35 8.39 -9.64
N ILE A 94 -5.61 9.26 -8.93
CA ILE A 94 -4.23 9.01 -8.46
C ILE A 94 -4.11 7.71 -7.67
N GLY A 95 -5.06 7.46 -6.76
CA GLY A 95 -5.07 6.24 -5.96
C GLY A 95 -5.17 4.97 -6.81
N SER A 96 -6.05 4.98 -7.80
CA SER A 96 -6.21 3.83 -8.71
C SER A 96 -4.96 3.58 -9.54
N MET A 97 -4.32 4.65 -10.04
CA MET A 97 -3.08 4.54 -10.79
C MET A 97 -1.94 3.98 -9.93
N LEU A 98 -1.74 4.51 -8.71
CA LEU A 98 -0.74 4.00 -7.76
C LEU A 98 -0.96 2.51 -7.44
N TYR A 99 -2.21 2.11 -7.16
CA TYR A 99 -2.52 0.71 -6.85
C TYR A 99 -2.33 -0.21 -8.05
N THR A 100 -2.73 0.21 -9.25
CA THR A 100 -2.55 -0.59 -10.48
C THR A 100 -1.06 -0.88 -10.71
N VAL A 101 -0.19 0.12 -10.55
CA VAL A 101 1.26 -0.06 -10.70
C VAL A 101 1.81 -0.95 -9.59
N LEU A 102 1.43 -0.68 -8.33
CA LEU A 102 1.87 -1.47 -7.17
C LEU A 102 1.50 -2.95 -7.34
N GLU A 103 0.25 -3.25 -7.67
CA GLU A 103 -0.24 -4.61 -7.87
C GLU A 103 0.45 -5.33 -9.04
N SER A 104 0.76 -4.61 -10.13
CA SER A 104 1.52 -5.15 -11.26
C SER A 104 2.94 -5.55 -10.84
N ILE A 105 3.61 -4.75 -10.01
CA ILE A 105 4.93 -5.09 -9.49
C ILE A 105 4.83 -6.30 -8.56
N LEU A 106 3.87 -6.33 -7.64
CA LEU A 106 3.65 -7.46 -6.72
C LEU A 106 3.35 -8.78 -7.45
N ASP A 107 2.56 -8.73 -8.52
CA ASP A 107 2.29 -9.92 -9.36
C ASP A 107 3.58 -10.44 -10.02
N ARG A 108 4.42 -9.54 -10.55
CA ARG A 108 5.71 -9.87 -11.16
C ARG A 108 6.73 -10.39 -10.15
N GLN A 109 6.68 -9.92 -8.88
CA GLN A 109 7.48 -10.46 -7.78
C GLN A 109 7.09 -11.92 -7.43
N GLY A 110 5.84 -12.33 -7.72
CA GLY A 110 5.31 -13.65 -7.41
C GLY A 110 4.33 -13.69 -6.24
N TYR A 111 3.88 -12.53 -5.74
CA TYR A 111 2.77 -12.49 -4.77
C TYR A 111 1.48 -12.98 -5.41
N GLN A 112 0.63 -13.62 -4.64
CA GLN A 112 -0.59 -14.26 -5.13
C GLN A 112 -1.86 -13.67 -4.52
N VAL A 113 -1.77 -13.26 -3.26
CA VAL A 113 -2.92 -12.77 -2.49
C VAL A 113 -2.59 -11.43 -1.89
N LEU A 114 -3.49 -10.47 -2.08
CA LEU A 114 -3.41 -9.15 -1.46
C LEU A 114 -4.53 -9.01 -0.43
N TYR A 115 -4.17 -8.52 0.76
CA TYR A 115 -5.11 -8.19 1.83
C TYR A 115 -5.13 -6.69 2.06
N ALA A 116 -6.33 -6.12 2.20
CA ALA A 116 -6.49 -4.75 2.67
C ALA A 116 -7.26 -4.77 4.01
N LEU A 117 -6.62 -4.19 5.03
CA LEU A 117 -7.17 -4.04 6.37
C LEU A 117 -7.69 -2.61 6.50
N ILE A 118 -8.99 -2.46 6.67
CA ILE A 118 -9.66 -1.16 6.58
C ILE A 118 -10.55 -0.98 7.80
N THR A 119 -10.47 0.17 8.46
CA THR A 119 -11.44 0.53 9.51
C THR A 119 -12.86 0.43 8.95
N ALA A 120 -13.75 -0.27 9.64
CA ALA A 120 -15.09 -0.60 9.14
C ALA A 120 -15.93 0.64 8.77
N GLU A 121 -15.68 1.77 9.40
CA GLU A 121 -16.35 3.04 9.10
C GLU A 121 -15.75 3.82 7.91
N ASN A 122 -14.60 3.38 7.36
CA ASN A 122 -13.96 4.03 6.21
C ASN A 122 -14.60 3.58 4.88
N ALA A 123 -15.83 4.03 4.66
CA ALA A 123 -16.61 3.68 3.45
C ALA A 123 -15.91 4.09 2.14
N GLU A 124 -15.12 5.18 2.17
CA GLU A 124 -14.34 5.65 1.01
C GLU A 124 -13.30 4.59 0.60
N SER A 125 -12.51 4.11 1.55
CA SER A 125 -11.50 3.08 1.31
C SER A 125 -12.14 1.74 0.91
N ILE A 126 -13.20 1.32 1.59
CA ILE A 126 -13.94 0.09 1.23
C ILE A 126 -14.46 0.17 -0.20
N GLY A 127 -15.06 1.31 -0.58
CA GLY A 127 -15.55 1.55 -1.95
C GLY A 127 -14.41 1.55 -2.98
N PHE A 128 -13.27 2.15 -2.65
CA PHE A 128 -12.07 2.13 -3.48
C PHE A 128 -11.58 0.70 -3.72
N HIS A 129 -11.38 -0.08 -2.66
CA HIS A 129 -10.89 -1.46 -2.78
C HIS A 129 -11.88 -2.36 -3.54
N LYS A 130 -13.20 -2.17 -3.37
CA LYS A 130 -14.21 -2.86 -4.20
C LYS A 130 -14.01 -2.56 -5.68
N LYS A 131 -13.79 -1.29 -6.07
CA LYS A 131 -13.50 -0.91 -7.46
C LYS A 131 -12.20 -1.50 -7.98
N MET A 132 -11.19 -1.67 -7.12
CA MET A 132 -9.94 -2.33 -7.45
C MET A 132 -10.04 -3.87 -7.51
N GLY A 133 -11.24 -4.44 -7.28
CA GLY A 133 -11.50 -5.87 -7.38
C GLY A 133 -11.31 -6.68 -6.10
N TYR A 134 -11.14 -6.01 -4.96
CA TYR A 134 -11.10 -6.67 -3.65
C TYR A 134 -12.51 -7.09 -3.20
N LYS A 135 -12.59 -8.22 -2.51
CA LYS A 135 -13.82 -8.77 -1.95
C LYS A 135 -13.71 -8.82 -0.42
N LEU A 136 -14.80 -8.47 0.26
CA LEU A 136 -14.89 -8.60 1.71
C LEU A 136 -14.76 -10.08 2.12
N GLN A 137 -13.87 -10.36 3.04
CA GLN A 137 -13.61 -11.71 3.59
C GLN A 137 -14.00 -11.83 5.06
N ALA A 138 -13.80 -10.77 5.83
CA ALA A 138 -14.11 -10.80 7.26
C ALA A 138 -14.47 -9.39 7.76
N ASP A 139 -15.29 -9.37 8.81
CA ASP A 139 -15.65 -8.19 9.58
C ASP A 139 -15.38 -8.50 11.06
N PHE A 140 -14.59 -7.65 11.70
CA PHE A 140 -14.18 -7.76 13.08
C PHE A 140 -14.71 -6.55 13.85
N PRO A 141 -15.91 -6.63 14.43
CA PRO A 141 -16.42 -5.55 15.24
C PRO A 141 -15.56 -5.35 16.50
N ASP A 142 -15.43 -4.11 16.93
CA ASP A 142 -14.82 -3.75 18.23
C ASP A 142 -13.42 -4.38 18.47
N CYS A 143 -12.57 -4.40 17.44
CA CYS A 143 -11.25 -5.02 17.52
C CYS A 143 -10.10 -4.02 17.77
N GLY A 144 -10.33 -2.72 17.60
CA GLY A 144 -9.39 -1.64 17.89
C GLY A 144 -10.03 -0.58 18.78
N PHE A 145 -9.21 0.15 19.56
CA PHE A 145 -9.70 1.24 20.40
C PHE A 145 -8.91 2.52 20.08
N LYS A 146 -9.60 3.60 19.70
CA LYS A 146 -8.97 4.89 19.42
C LYS A 146 -9.98 6.03 19.60
N PHE A 147 -9.50 7.21 19.99
CA PHE A 147 -10.34 8.38 20.26
C PHE A 147 -11.51 8.08 21.24
N GLY A 148 -11.23 7.27 22.27
CA GLY A 148 -12.20 6.96 23.33
C GLY A 148 -13.32 6.02 22.91
N ARG A 149 -13.21 5.31 21.77
CA ARG A 149 -14.23 4.37 21.29
C ARG A 149 -13.65 3.13 20.63
N TRP A 150 -14.41 2.05 20.64
CA TRP A 150 -14.09 0.83 19.90
C TRP A 150 -14.36 1.01 18.41
N LEU A 151 -13.50 0.41 17.59
CA LEU A 151 -13.52 0.47 16.13
C LEU A 151 -13.55 -0.95 15.57
N GLY A 152 -14.36 -1.14 14.53
CA GLY A 152 -14.32 -2.35 13.74
C GLY A 152 -13.25 -2.29 12.63
N LEU A 153 -12.85 -3.46 12.17
CA LEU A 153 -11.93 -3.66 11.06
C LEU A 153 -12.55 -4.62 10.05
N VAL A 154 -12.48 -4.29 8.78
CA VAL A 154 -12.84 -5.22 7.70
C VAL A 154 -11.58 -5.68 6.96
N TRP A 155 -11.56 -6.96 6.59
CA TRP A 155 -10.55 -7.52 5.72
C TRP A 155 -11.13 -7.72 4.33
N MET A 156 -10.43 -7.20 3.35
CA MET A 156 -10.73 -7.40 1.95
C MET A 156 -9.57 -8.15 1.26
N GLU A 157 -9.89 -9.02 0.33
CA GLU A 157 -8.92 -9.87 -0.39
C GLU A 157 -9.02 -9.64 -1.89
N LYS A 158 -7.87 -9.60 -2.55
CA LYS A 158 -7.74 -9.72 -4.01
C LYS A 158 -6.72 -10.82 -4.34
N ARG A 159 -7.09 -11.72 -5.25
CA ARG A 159 -6.17 -12.73 -5.80
C ARG A 159 -5.62 -12.23 -7.13
N LEU A 160 -4.29 -12.12 -7.22
CA LEU A 160 -3.60 -11.72 -8.45
C LEU A 160 -3.57 -12.91 -9.42
N LYS A 161 -3.11 -14.05 -8.94
CA LYS A 161 -3.10 -15.33 -9.67
C LYS A 161 -3.25 -16.48 -8.70
N ILE A 162 -3.62 -17.65 -9.23
CA ILE A 162 -3.67 -18.89 -8.46
C ILE A 162 -2.59 -19.82 -9.02
N VAL A 163 -1.56 -20.05 -8.21
CA VAL A 163 -0.54 -21.06 -8.48
C VAL A 163 -0.67 -22.15 -7.43
N HIS A 164 -1.08 -23.35 -7.85
CA HIS A 164 -1.33 -24.45 -6.92
C HIS A 164 -0.06 -24.93 -6.17
N SER A 165 1.10 -24.75 -6.79
CA SER A 165 2.39 -25.13 -6.17
C SER A 165 3.43 -24.08 -6.56
N PRO A 166 3.59 -23.02 -5.77
CA PRO A 166 4.60 -22.01 -6.04
C PRO A 166 6.00 -22.64 -5.89
N SER A 167 6.82 -22.48 -6.93
CA SER A 167 8.17 -23.09 -7.00
C SER A 167 9.25 -22.24 -6.31
N ALA A 168 8.95 -20.98 -6.03
CA ALA A 168 9.87 -20.03 -5.42
C ALA A 168 9.13 -19.04 -4.54
N LEU A 169 9.84 -18.44 -3.59
CA LEU A 169 9.38 -17.28 -2.82
C LEU A 169 9.30 -16.04 -3.71
N PRO A 170 8.43 -15.06 -3.40
CA PRO A 170 8.43 -13.78 -4.08
C PRO A 170 9.81 -13.12 -4.03
N SER A 171 10.27 -12.60 -5.17
CA SER A 171 11.55 -11.90 -5.27
C SER A 171 11.45 -10.49 -4.68
N PRO A 172 12.55 -9.89 -4.18
CA PRO A 172 12.59 -8.48 -3.89
C PRO A 172 12.19 -7.63 -5.12
N TRP A 173 11.51 -6.51 -4.87
CA TRP A 173 10.97 -5.69 -5.97
C TRP A 173 12.05 -5.12 -6.89
N GLN A 174 13.26 -4.92 -6.39
CA GLN A 174 14.41 -4.45 -7.17
C GLN A 174 14.81 -5.40 -8.31
N PHE A 175 14.46 -6.69 -8.22
CA PHE A 175 14.65 -7.64 -9.32
C PHE A 175 13.59 -7.49 -10.42
N VAL A 176 12.46 -6.86 -10.11
CA VAL A 176 11.37 -6.56 -11.07
C VAL A 176 11.55 -5.17 -11.67
N VAL A 177 12.00 -4.21 -10.87
CA VAL A 177 12.25 -2.82 -11.27
C VAL A 177 13.74 -2.55 -11.09
N GLN A 178 14.54 -2.94 -12.07
CA GLN A 178 16.00 -2.86 -12.01
C GLN A 178 16.52 -1.44 -12.26
N ASP A 179 15.79 -0.67 -13.08
CA ASP A 179 16.13 0.70 -13.46
C ASP A 179 14.88 1.50 -13.89
N VAL A 180 15.10 2.76 -14.26
CA VAL A 180 14.05 3.68 -14.73
C VAL A 180 13.37 3.17 -16.02
N GLU A 181 14.11 2.51 -16.90
CA GLU A 181 13.59 2.00 -18.17
C GLU A 181 12.65 0.82 -17.92
N THR A 182 13.05 -0.13 -17.09
CA THR A 182 12.21 -1.25 -16.65
C THR A 182 10.92 -0.75 -15.98
N PHE A 183 11.01 0.26 -15.13
CA PHE A 183 9.83 0.87 -14.50
C PHE A 183 8.92 1.53 -15.54
N ARG A 184 9.46 2.24 -16.51
CA ARG A 184 8.70 2.86 -17.61
C ARG A 184 7.97 1.80 -18.44
N HIS A 185 8.63 0.69 -18.79
CA HIS A 185 7.97 -0.41 -19.48
C HIS A 185 6.77 -1.00 -18.69
N ILE A 186 6.87 -1.07 -17.37
CA ILE A 186 5.74 -1.48 -16.54
C ILE A 186 4.59 -0.48 -16.68
N LEU A 187 4.87 0.83 -16.56
CA LEU A 187 3.85 1.88 -16.70
C LEU A 187 3.17 1.81 -18.09
N ASP A 188 3.95 1.71 -19.14
CA ASP A 188 3.46 1.66 -20.53
C ASP A 188 2.57 0.42 -20.77
N SER A 189 2.90 -0.72 -20.14
CA SER A 189 2.13 -1.97 -20.25
C SER A 189 0.74 -1.91 -19.62
N LEU A 190 0.49 -0.95 -18.73
CA LEU A 190 -0.74 -0.87 -17.93
C LEU A 190 -1.82 0.00 -18.55
N SER A 191 -1.58 0.63 -19.72
CA SER A 191 -2.56 1.52 -20.38
C SER A 191 -3.21 2.49 -19.39
N LEU A 192 -2.41 3.11 -18.53
CA LEU A 192 -2.90 4.08 -17.55
C LEU A 192 -3.47 5.31 -18.27
N PRO A 193 -4.59 5.88 -17.78
CA PRO A 193 -5.22 7.03 -18.41
C PRO A 193 -4.37 8.29 -18.32
#